data_ff7c989df27b200b6c282424cb334fec
#
_entry.id   ff7c989df27b200b6c282424cb334fec
#
_cell.length_a   1.000
_cell.length_b   1.000
_cell.length_c   1.000
_cell.angle_alpha   90.00
_cell.angle_beta   90.00
_cell.angle_gamma   90.00
#
_symmetry.space_group_name_H-M   'P 1'
#
loop_
_entity.id
_entity.type
_entity.pdbx_description
1 polymer ?
#
loop_
_entity_poly.entity_id
_entity_poly.type
_entity_poly.pdbx_seq_one_letter_code
_entity_poly.pdbx_strand_id
1 'polypeptide(L)'
;MTHFPQPSASNRAPRIQLNGSVAAAIRSEGGERARAKLQSLSITGGLLQVPAELSAGDFVEIAFHTRSGPVHGMAEMLQPVRKFQSACLQPFRFIALGDEDHRKLRMALDVALDRSFLDTASDRLKPPPGL
;
A
#
# COMPACT_ATOMS: atom_id res chain seq x y z
N MET A 1 -7.39 26.66 -7.00
CA MET A 1 -6.96 26.73 -5.61
C MET A 1 -6.32 25.40 -5.22
N THR A 2 -5.19 25.48 -4.60
CA THR A 2 -4.55 24.27 -4.14
C THR A 2 -5.27 23.77 -2.90
N HIS A 3 -5.60 22.50 -2.93
CA HIS A 3 -6.23 21.87 -1.79
C HIS A 3 -5.20 21.07 -1.01
N PHE A 4 -5.03 21.40 0.26
CA PHE A 4 -4.12 20.66 1.12
C PHE A 4 -4.91 19.70 1.99
N PRO A 5 -4.54 18.42 2.00
CA PRO A 5 -5.22 17.49 2.89
C PRO A 5 -5.06 17.94 4.34
N GLN A 6 -6.13 17.88 5.07
CA GLN A 6 -6.06 18.16 6.48
C GLN A 6 -5.40 16.98 7.19
N PRO A 7 -4.53 17.22 8.15
CA PRO A 7 -3.88 16.12 8.87
C PRO A 7 -4.77 15.44 9.90
N SER A 8 -6.03 15.69 9.86
CA SER A 8 -6.96 15.08 10.79
C SER A 8 -7.21 13.62 10.41
N ALA A 9 -7.42 12.78 11.41
CA ALA A 9 -7.70 11.37 11.17
C ALA A 9 -8.95 11.17 10.32
N SER A 10 -9.92 12.05 10.43
CA SER A 10 -11.16 11.94 9.67
C SER A 10 -10.96 12.21 8.20
N ASN A 11 -9.85 12.84 7.82
CA ASN A 11 -9.54 13.15 6.42
C ASN A 11 -8.49 12.22 5.83
N ARG A 12 -8.11 11.20 6.58
CA ARG A 12 -7.13 10.25 6.10
C ARG A 12 -7.75 9.38 5.02
N ALA A 13 -6.98 9.13 3.96
CA ALA A 13 -7.42 8.25 2.90
C ALA A 13 -7.69 6.85 3.45
N PRO A 14 -8.73 6.17 2.97
CA PRO A 14 -9.00 4.81 3.42
C PRO A 14 -7.83 3.88 3.16
N ARG A 15 -7.54 3.05 4.13
CA ARG A 15 -6.45 2.09 4.06
C ARG A 15 -7.01 0.68 4.00
N ILE A 16 -6.52 -0.08 3.03
CA ILE A 16 -6.91 -1.47 2.84
C ILE A 16 -5.85 -2.35 3.49
N GLN A 17 -6.27 -3.22 4.39
CA GLN A 17 -5.41 -4.28 4.90
C GLN A 17 -5.43 -5.42 3.91
N LEU A 18 -4.26 -5.87 3.51
CA LEU A 18 -4.16 -6.92 2.51
C LEU A 18 -4.17 -8.29 3.19
N ASN A 19 -5.04 -9.15 2.72
CA ASN A 19 -5.07 -10.54 3.19
C ASN A 19 -3.87 -11.27 2.61
N GLY A 20 -2.97 -11.66 3.49
CA GLY A 20 -1.69 -12.12 3.03
C GLY A 20 -0.96 -10.94 2.42
N SER A 21 0.31 -10.94 2.43
CA SER A 21 1.07 -9.81 1.89
C SER A 21 1.13 -9.90 0.37
N VAL A 22 1.23 -8.73 -0.25
CA VAL A 22 1.44 -8.62 -1.69
C VAL A 22 2.90 -8.30 -1.93
N ALA A 23 3.53 -9.04 -2.83
CA ALA A 23 4.93 -8.80 -3.15
C ALA A 23 5.10 -7.42 -3.79
N ALA A 24 6.12 -6.72 -3.36
CA ALA A 24 6.48 -5.43 -3.92
C ALA A 24 7.97 -5.41 -4.19
N ALA A 25 8.36 -4.68 -5.21
CA ALA A 25 9.78 -4.44 -5.51
C ALA A 25 10.08 -3.00 -5.16
N ILE A 26 11.21 -2.78 -4.50
CA ILE A 26 11.67 -1.43 -4.23
C ILE A 26 13.09 -1.27 -4.76
N ARG A 27 13.40 -0.06 -5.22
CA ARG A 27 14.73 0.28 -5.69
C ARG A 27 15.11 1.64 -5.11
N SER A 28 16.23 1.68 -4.40
CA SER A 28 16.72 2.91 -3.81
C SER A 28 17.38 3.78 -4.85
N GLU A 29 17.68 5.03 -4.49
CA GLU A 29 18.36 5.97 -5.38
C GLU A 29 19.72 5.44 -5.83
N GLY A 30 20.39 4.69 -4.97
CA GLY A 30 21.66 4.09 -5.34
C GLY A 30 21.57 2.89 -6.26
N GLY A 31 20.34 2.51 -6.66
CA GLY A 31 20.13 1.39 -7.54
C GLY A 31 19.99 0.06 -6.85
N GLU A 32 20.08 0.03 -5.53
CA GLU A 32 19.90 -1.21 -4.77
C GLU A 32 18.44 -1.64 -4.84
N ARG A 33 18.25 -2.93 -5.08
CA ARG A 33 16.92 -3.51 -5.19
C ARG A 33 16.65 -4.39 -3.99
N ALA A 34 15.41 -4.39 -3.54
CA ALA A 34 14.98 -5.26 -2.47
C ALA A 34 13.56 -5.71 -2.74
N ARG A 35 13.24 -6.87 -2.20
CA ARG A 35 11.87 -7.35 -2.20
C ARG A 35 11.23 -6.97 -0.89
N ALA A 36 10.00 -6.53 -0.98
CA ALA A 36 9.23 -6.15 0.20
C ALA A 36 7.86 -6.79 0.11
N LYS A 37 7.12 -6.69 1.19
CA LYS A 37 5.75 -7.18 1.23
C LYS A 37 4.85 -6.04 1.62
N LEU A 38 3.86 -5.79 0.78
CA LEU A 38 2.90 -4.74 1.03
C LEU A 38 1.84 -5.27 1.99
N GLN A 39 1.71 -4.63 3.14
CA GLN A 39 0.80 -5.07 4.19
C GLN A 39 -0.51 -4.31 4.16
N SER A 40 -0.45 -3.04 3.84
CA SER A 40 -1.64 -2.23 3.68
C SER A 40 -1.40 -1.19 2.61
N LEU A 41 -2.47 -0.65 2.06
CA LEU A 41 -2.38 0.26 0.93
C LEU A 41 -3.52 1.26 0.96
N SER A 42 -3.20 2.50 0.61
CA SER A 42 -4.18 3.55 0.37
C SER A 42 -3.73 4.35 -0.85
N ILE A 43 -4.56 5.30 -1.26
CA ILE A 43 -4.22 6.14 -2.40
C ILE A 43 -3.02 7.05 -2.10
N THR A 44 -2.69 7.27 -0.86
CA THR A 44 -1.58 8.14 -0.47
C THR A 44 -0.33 7.41 -0.07
N GLY A 45 -0.38 6.10 0.14
CA GLY A 45 0.77 5.33 0.56
C GLY A 45 0.37 4.00 1.16
N GLY A 46 1.20 3.47 2.04
CA GLY A 46 0.92 2.18 2.64
C GLY A 46 1.94 1.79 3.68
N LEU A 47 1.95 0.50 3.98
CA LEU A 47 2.87 -0.10 4.95
C LEU A 47 3.58 -1.25 4.28
N LEU A 48 4.90 -1.22 4.33
CA LEU A 48 5.74 -2.27 3.76
C LEU A 48 6.43 -3.05 4.88
N GLN A 49 6.56 -4.34 4.65
CA GLN A 49 7.51 -5.15 5.40
C GLN A 49 8.77 -5.23 4.56
N VAL A 50 9.86 -4.68 5.06
CA VAL A 50 11.13 -4.64 4.35
C VAL A 50 12.16 -5.47 5.10
N PRO A 51 13.13 -6.08 4.39
CA PRO A 51 14.11 -6.92 5.06
C PRO A 51 15.10 -6.12 5.92
N ALA A 52 15.35 -4.87 5.54
CA ALA A 52 16.21 -3.99 6.30
C ALA A 52 15.61 -2.60 6.30
N GLU A 53 15.73 -1.93 7.43
CA GLU A 53 15.22 -0.59 7.61
C GLU A 53 15.82 0.37 6.59
N LEU A 54 14.96 1.19 5.99
CA LEU A 54 15.40 2.31 5.14
C LEU A 54 15.31 3.59 5.96
N SER A 55 16.17 4.54 5.64
CA SER A 55 16.15 5.80 6.36
C SER A 55 14.88 6.57 6.05
N ALA A 56 14.29 7.15 7.09
CA ALA A 56 13.13 8.00 6.89
C ALA A 56 13.54 9.19 6.01
N GLY A 57 12.72 9.49 5.03
CA GLY A 57 13.03 10.52 4.05
C GLY A 57 13.66 10.00 2.79
N ASP A 58 14.11 8.74 2.76
CA ASP A 58 14.64 8.15 1.53
C ASP A 58 13.55 8.01 0.50
N PHE A 59 13.89 8.30 -0.73
CA PHE A 59 13.01 8.10 -1.88
C PHE A 59 13.34 6.78 -2.56
N VAL A 60 12.32 6.00 -2.85
CA VAL A 60 12.49 4.73 -3.54
C VAL A 60 11.48 4.62 -4.66
N GLU A 61 11.84 3.85 -5.69
CA GLU A 61 10.86 3.40 -6.65
C GLU A 61 10.16 2.19 -6.06
N ILE A 62 8.85 2.14 -6.21
CA ILE A 62 8.05 1.03 -5.72
C ILE A 62 7.19 0.50 -6.85
N ALA A 63 7.09 -0.82 -6.95
CA ALA A 63 6.26 -1.46 -7.95
C ALA A 63 5.58 -2.66 -7.35
N PHE A 64 4.31 -2.83 -7.67
CA PHE A 64 3.54 -3.98 -7.22
C PHE A 64 2.39 -4.21 -8.19
N HIS A 65 1.81 -5.40 -8.12
CA HIS A 65 0.69 -5.75 -8.98
C HIS A 65 -0.62 -5.63 -8.23
N THR A 66 -1.61 -5.10 -8.91
CA THR A 66 -2.98 -5.05 -8.42
C THR A 66 -3.88 -5.80 -9.39
N ARG A 67 -5.12 -5.99 -9.02
CA ARG A 67 -6.09 -6.59 -9.94
C ARG A 67 -6.34 -5.72 -11.17
N SER A 68 -6.09 -4.43 -11.06
CA SER A 68 -6.25 -3.50 -12.17
C SER A 68 -4.98 -3.37 -13.00
N GLY A 69 -3.92 -4.08 -12.63
CA GLY A 69 -2.66 -4.08 -13.33
C GLY A 69 -1.51 -3.62 -12.47
N PRO A 70 -0.31 -3.56 -13.04
CA PRO A 70 0.86 -3.13 -12.30
C PRO A 70 0.80 -1.64 -11.96
N VAL A 71 1.31 -1.31 -10.77
CA VAL A 71 1.43 0.07 -10.31
C VAL A 71 2.90 0.32 -10.01
N HIS A 72 3.42 1.43 -10.50
CA HIS A 72 4.79 1.84 -10.30
C HIS A 72 4.79 3.31 -9.92
N GLY A 73 5.60 3.67 -8.95
CA GLY A 73 5.68 5.06 -8.53
C GLY A 73 6.90 5.35 -7.70
N MET A 74 7.00 6.59 -7.27
CA MET A 74 8.03 7.01 -6.31
C MET A 74 7.40 7.17 -4.95
N ALA A 75 8.10 6.74 -3.94
CA ALA A 75 7.63 6.82 -2.58
C ALA A 75 8.71 7.37 -1.67
N GLU A 76 8.27 8.02 -0.62
CA GLU A 76 9.15 8.45 0.46
C GLU A 76 8.95 7.51 1.63
N MET A 77 10.05 6.95 2.14
CA MET A 77 9.99 6.09 3.31
C MET A 77 9.85 6.94 4.55
N LEU A 78 8.98 6.49 5.45
CA LEU A 78 8.72 7.18 6.70
C LEU A 78 9.39 6.43 7.84
N GLN A 79 9.21 6.89 9.07
CA GLN A 79 9.81 6.23 10.22
C GLN A 79 9.24 4.83 10.39
N PRO A 80 10.10 3.84 10.66
CA PRO A 80 9.60 2.50 10.94
C PRO A 80 8.67 2.50 12.14
N VAL A 81 7.61 1.71 12.06
CA VAL A 81 6.68 1.58 13.17
C VAL A 81 6.98 0.37 14.02
N ARG A 82 7.68 -0.62 13.47
CA ARG A 82 8.01 -1.82 14.21
C ARG A 82 9.23 -2.50 13.57
N LYS A 83 10.13 -2.99 14.42
CA LYS A 83 11.31 -3.72 13.97
C LYS A 83 11.29 -5.12 14.52
N PHE A 84 11.64 -6.06 13.67
CA PHE A 84 11.84 -7.46 14.04
C PHE A 84 13.29 -7.82 13.79
N GLN A 85 13.66 -9.04 14.16
CA GLN A 85 15.03 -9.51 13.96
C GLN A 85 15.45 -9.47 12.49
N SER A 86 14.55 -9.86 11.59
CA SER A 86 14.89 -10.02 10.18
C SER A 86 14.00 -9.20 9.28
N ALA A 87 13.25 -8.26 9.83
CA ALA A 87 12.31 -7.47 9.03
C ALA A 87 11.94 -6.20 9.79
N CYS A 88 11.32 -5.30 9.06
CA CYS A 88 10.89 -4.03 9.61
C CYS A 88 9.58 -3.64 8.94
N LEU A 89 8.62 -3.18 9.72
CA LEU A 89 7.40 -2.59 9.18
C LEU A 89 7.61 -1.10 9.06
N GLN A 90 7.54 -0.63 7.84
CA GLN A 90 7.88 0.75 7.54
C GLN A 90 6.84 1.37 6.62
N PRO A 91 6.19 2.44 7.06
CA PRO A 91 5.23 3.12 6.20
C PRO A 91 5.92 3.93 5.11
N PHE A 92 5.19 4.17 4.05
CA PHE A 92 5.65 5.00 2.96
C PHE A 92 4.50 5.87 2.47
N ARG A 93 4.85 6.95 1.78
CA ARG A 93 3.84 7.75 1.10
C ARG A 93 4.26 7.92 -0.36
N PHE A 94 3.28 7.90 -1.25
CA PHE A 94 3.55 8.17 -2.64
C PHE A 94 3.88 9.65 -2.81
N ILE A 95 4.95 9.93 -3.54
CA ILE A 95 5.30 11.31 -3.88
C ILE A 95 5.12 11.59 -5.36
N ALA A 96 5.08 10.54 -6.18
CA ALA A 96 4.81 10.68 -7.60
C ALA A 96 4.24 9.38 -8.13
N LEU A 97 3.11 9.50 -8.81
CA LEU A 97 2.48 8.41 -9.55
C LEU A 97 2.10 8.97 -10.91
N GLY A 98 2.41 8.23 -11.96
CA GLY A 98 1.90 8.58 -13.28
C GLY A 98 0.37 8.48 -13.30
N ASP A 99 -0.24 9.15 -14.27
CA ASP A 99 -1.71 9.17 -14.36
C ASP A 99 -2.28 7.75 -14.48
N GLU A 100 -1.65 6.92 -15.28
CA GLU A 100 -2.07 5.53 -15.45
C GLU A 100 -1.92 4.73 -14.16
N ASP A 101 -0.79 4.90 -13.48
CA ASP A 101 -0.55 4.20 -12.23
C ASP A 101 -1.54 4.63 -11.16
N HIS A 102 -1.80 5.93 -11.08
CA HIS A 102 -2.77 6.46 -10.14
C HIS A 102 -4.17 5.91 -10.42
N ARG A 103 -4.54 5.84 -11.69
CA ARG A 103 -5.83 5.31 -12.09
C ARG A 103 -5.98 3.84 -11.71
N LYS A 104 -4.96 3.04 -11.99
CA LYS A 104 -4.95 1.61 -11.65
C LYS A 104 -5.03 1.41 -10.15
N LEU A 105 -4.26 2.21 -9.40
CA LEU A 105 -4.28 2.14 -7.95
C LEU A 105 -5.67 2.47 -7.42
N ARG A 106 -6.27 3.54 -7.90
CA ARG A 106 -7.60 3.95 -7.47
C ARG A 106 -8.63 2.87 -7.77
N MET A 107 -8.59 2.32 -8.99
CA MET A 107 -9.51 1.25 -9.36
C MET A 107 -9.35 0.03 -8.48
N ALA A 108 -8.11 -0.35 -8.21
CA ALA A 108 -7.83 -1.51 -7.37
C ALA A 108 -8.32 -1.31 -5.93
N LEU A 109 -8.14 -0.10 -5.40
CA LEU A 109 -8.61 0.21 -4.05
C LEU A 109 -10.13 0.24 -3.99
N ASP A 110 -10.79 0.80 -4.99
CA ASP A 110 -12.24 0.83 -5.04
C ASP A 110 -12.81 -0.59 -5.06
N VAL A 111 -12.23 -1.46 -5.88
CA VAL A 111 -12.66 -2.87 -5.93
C VAL A 111 -12.41 -3.55 -4.60
N ALA A 112 -11.28 -3.31 -3.98
CA ALA A 112 -10.94 -3.93 -2.70
C ALA A 112 -11.87 -3.45 -1.59
N LEU A 113 -12.21 -2.17 -1.57
CA LEU A 113 -13.15 -1.63 -0.60
C LEU A 113 -14.53 -2.23 -0.77
N ASP A 114 -15.01 -2.27 -2.01
CA ASP A 114 -16.31 -2.85 -2.31
C ASP A 114 -16.33 -4.33 -1.94
N ARG A 115 -15.28 -5.04 -2.28
CA ARG A 115 -15.18 -6.45 -1.98
C ARG A 115 -15.14 -6.69 -0.47
N SER A 116 -14.39 -5.90 0.25
CA SER A 116 -14.34 -6.03 1.72
C SER A 116 -15.71 -5.82 2.32
N PHE A 117 -16.42 -4.82 1.83
CA PHE A 117 -17.77 -4.55 2.30
C PHE A 117 -18.71 -5.71 1.99
N LEU A 118 -18.66 -6.18 0.76
CA LEU A 118 -19.50 -7.29 0.32
C LEU A 118 -19.18 -8.58 1.05
N ASP A 119 -17.89 -8.85 1.26
CA ASP A 119 -17.48 -10.05 1.97
C ASP A 119 -18.00 -10.03 3.41
N THR A 120 -17.94 -8.88 4.05
CA THR A 120 -18.47 -8.74 5.41
C THR A 120 -19.97 -9.00 5.44
N ALA A 121 -20.70 -8.45 4.49
CA ALA A 121 -22.13 -8.66 4.38
C ALA A 121 -22.44 -10.12 4.03
N SER A 122 -21.67 -10.68 3.11
CA SER A 122 -21.85 -12.08 2.68
C SER A 122 -21.62 -13.06 3.81
N ASP A 123 -20.64 -12.81 4.65
CA ASP A 123 -20.33 -13.69 5.78
C ASP A 123 -21.51 -13.83 6.73
N ARG A 124 -22.33 -12.79 6.82
CA ARG A 124 -23.52 -12.84 7.69
C ARG A 124 -24.69 -13.57 7.06
N LEU A 125 -24.78 -13.52 5.74
CA LEU A 125 -25.93 -14.04 5.01
C LEU A 125 -25.59 -15.32 4.26
N LYS A 126 -24.32 -15.57 4.08
CA LYS A 126 -23.85 -16.67 3.26
C LYS A 126 -24.04 -17.99 3.99
N PRO A 127 -24.50 -19.03 3.27
CA PRO A 127 -24.51 -20.36 3.87
C PRO A 127 -23.10 -20.82 4.17
N PRO A 128 -22.96 -21.81 5.06
CA PRO A 128 -21.65 -22.32 5.40
C PRO A 128 -20.88 -22.74 4.17
N PRO A 129 -19.54 -22.69 4.23
CA PRO A 129 -18.72 -23.13 3.11
C PRO A 129 -19.02 -24.58 2.77
N GLY A 130 -18.94 -24.89 1.49
CA GLY A 130 -19.20 -26.22 1.02
C GLY A 130 -20.57 -26.43 0.44
N LEU A 131 -21.40 -25.43 0.51
CA LEU A 131 -22.72 -25.49 -0.09
C LEU A 131 -22.74 -24.87 -1.47
#